data_07c129f0bbd048e3bee235ddc8b716fd
#
_entry.id   07c129f0bbd048e3bee235ddc8b716fd
#
_cell.length_a   1.000
_cell.length_b   1.000
_cell.length_c   1.000
_cell.angle_alpha   90.00
_cell.angle_beta   90.00
_cell.angle_gamma   90.00
#
_symmetry.space_group_name_H-M   'P 1'
#
loop_
_entity.id
_entity.type
_entity.pdbx_description
1 polymer ?
#
loop_
_entity_poly.entity_id
_entity_poly.type
_entity_poly.pdbx_seq_one_letter_code
_entity_poly.pdbx_strand_id
1 'polypeptide(L)'
;MANKTNCIRNGKKYYRLRVDLGRDSNGKRIRKTFYGQSKKDAENKLEKYKNGLNSGLTNDYDKLTLGNVCKLWLFEKVKNTIKPSTFERYEGIYRLYVKTSPLYPIKLKDLKSLDIQRYYNDLFNSGKSSSVIKNLNKLLKSFFNYCIDEGYIVRNYCIGKSITIPETSSVDENKKDDITVFTLDEQNQFINAIQNHRLKALFLLDLGTGLREGEIIGLKWNDIDFKNCTVSIKRAIKGVTLIEGNKRQYHLIEQTPKTKNSIRTIPFPENLVPILKKHKLQQKEEQIKSGSAYTKNDYIFCTELGLPIDPRNLRRSYERVLKKYNIPYKKFHSLRHTFATRLFENGVPLKTVQMLLGHSNINITANIYTHVMPPEKFKAIDKINSIFDMK
;
A
#
# COMPACT_ATOMS: atom_id res chain seq x y z
N MET A 1 -1.28 23.33 -62.72
CA MET A 1 -1.30 23.52 -61.23
C MET A 1 -1.95 22.31 -60.58
N ALA A 2 -1.25 21.56 -59.74
CA ALA A 2 -1.82 20.38 -59.10
C ALA A 2 -2.93 20.80 -58.10
N ASN A 3 -4.11 20.18 -58.21
CA ASN A 3 -5.22 20.42 -57.31
C ASN A 3 -4.77 20.23 -55.85
N LYS A 4 -4.71 21.31 -55.10
CA LYS A 4 -4.27 21.29 -53.68
C LYS A 4 -5.23 20.55 -52.74
N THR A 5 -6.47 20.30 -53.20
CA THR A 5 -7.53 19.65 -52.38
C THR A 5 -8.41 18.78 -53.27
N ASN A 6 -8.87 17.62 -52.76
CA ASN A 6 -9.69 16.65 -53.50
C ASN A 6 -11.00 16.26 -52.80
N CYS A 7 -11.35 16.91 -51.68
CA CYS A 7 -12.64 16.74 -51.04
C CYS A 7 -13.08 17.98 -50.23
N ILE A 8 -14.39 18.09 -50.02
CA ILE A 8 -15.00 19.12 -49.15
C ILE A 8 -15.59 18.42 -47.93
N ARG A 9 -15.35 18.96 -46.75
CA ARG A 9 -15.93 18.50 -45.47
C ARG A 9 -16.30 19.71 -44.62
N ASN A 10 -17.55 19.76 -44.16
CA ASN A 10 -18.09 20.89 -43.38
C ASN A 10 -17.79 22.26 -44.05
N GLY A 11 -17.98 22.39 -45.34
CA GLY A 11 -17.77 23.61 -46.11
C GLY A 11 -16.29 23.98 -46.38
N LYS A 12 -15.32 23.23 -45.86
CA LYS A 12 -13.89 23.47 -46.05
C LYS A 12 -13.27 22.47 -47.01
N LYS A 13 -12.34 22.92 -47.85
CA LYS A 13 -11.61 22.09 -48.83
C LYS A 13 -10.42 21.41 -48.19
N TYR A 14 -10.30 20.07 -48.39
CA TYR A 14 -9.19 19.26 -47.91
C TYR A 14 -8.63 18.35 -48.97
N TYR A 15 -7.37 17.89 -48.77
CA TYR A 15 -6.81 16.78 -49.51
C TYR A 15 -7.08 15.49 -48.71
N ARG A 16 -7.77 14.54 -49.32
CA ARG A 16 -8.13 13.24 -48.70
C ARG A 16 -7.21 12.14 -49.24
N LEU A 17 -6.54 11.45 -48.36
CA LEU A 17 -5.76 10.25 -48.62
C LEU A 17 -6.40 9.06 -47.92
N ARG A 18 -6.73 8.01 -48.66
CA ARG A 18 -7.32 6.77 -48.11
C ARG A 18 -6.31 5.64 -48.27
N VAL A 19 -6.04 4.92 -47.16
CA VAL A 19 -5.09 3.81 -47.12
C VAL A 19 -5.77 2.57 -46.59
N ASP A 20 -5.47 1.43 -47.21
CA ASP A 20 -5.89 0.11 -46.76
C ASP A 20 -4.84 -0.39 -45.76
N LEU A 21 -5.27 -0.81 -44.54
CA LEU A 21 -4.42 -1.26 -43.44
C LEU A 21 -4.51 -2.78 -43.23
N GLY A 22 -5.08 -3.52 -44.21
CA GLY A 22 -5.28 -4.95 -44.09
C GLY A 22 -6.73 -5.33 -43.75
N ARG A 23 -6.90 -6.51 -43.17
CA ARG A 23 -8.21 -7.07 -42.74
C ARG A 23 -8.21 -7.29 -41.23
N ASP A 24 -9.40 -7.15 -40.59
CA ASP A 24 -9.59 -7.52 -39.20
C ASP A 24 -9.72 -9.06 -39.04
N SER A 25 -9.85 -9.52 -37.79
CA SER A 25 -10.06 -10.94 -37.44
C SER A 25 -11.27 -11.58 -38.12
N ASN A 26 -12.24 -10.77 -38.58
CA ASN A 26 -13.46 -11.19 -39.26
C ASN A 26 -13.34 -11.08 -40.80
N GLY A 27 -12.13 -10.83 -41.31
CA GLY A 27 -11.87 -10.71 -42.77
C GLY A 27 -12.30 -9.38 -43.41
N LYS A 28 -12.83 -8.42 -42.62
CA LYS A 28 -13.28 -7.11 -43.11
C LYS A 28 -12.09 -6.18 -43.33
N ARG A 29 -12.05 -5.49 -44.49
CA ARG A 29 -10.98 -4.53 -44.78
C ARG A 29 -10.97 -3.33 -43.84
N ILE A 30 -9.83 -3.07 -43.20
CA ILE A 30 -9.59 -1.90 -42.35
C ILE A 30 -9.04 -0.77 -43.27
N ARG A 31 -9.82 0.29 -43.39
CA ARG A 31 -9.44 1.47 -44.18
C ARG A 31 -9.41 2.70 -43.29
N LYS A 32 -8.32 3.49 -43.37
CA LYS A 32 -8.19 4.76 -42.66
C LYS A 32 -8.05 5.92 -43.63
N THR A 33 -8.69 7.03 -43.31
CA THR A 33 -8.68 8.23 -44.19
C THR A 33 -8.01 9.37 -43.45
N PHE A 34 -7.02 9.99 -44.09
CA PHE A 34 -6.29 11.15 -43.60
C PHE A 34 -6.72 12.38 -44.37
N TYR A 35 -6.95 13.50 -43.68
CA TYR A 35 -7.34 14.77 -44.23
C TYR A 35 -6.27 15.80 -43.93
N GLY A 36 -5.78 16.50 -44.97
CA GLY A 36 -4.80 17.57 -44.87
C GLY A 36 -5.25 18.83 -45.61
N GLN A 37 -4.71 19.98 -45.27
CA GLN A 37 -4.92 21.21 -46.03
C GLN A 37 -4.24 21.15 -47.42
N SER A 38 -3.25 20.29 -47.55
CA SER A 38 -2.55 19.97 -48.78
C SER A 38 -2.25 18.48 -48.90
N LYS A 39 -1.81 18.01 -50.10
CA LYS A 39 -1.36 16.63 -50.31
C LYS A 39 -0.25 16.27 -49.33
N LYS A 40 0.77 17.11 -49.21
CA LYS A 40 1.91 16.93 -48.30
C LYS A 40 1.49 16.82 -46.82
N ASP A 41 0.49 17.61 -46.38
CA ASP A 41 -0.04 17.52 -45.00
C ASP A 41 -0.77 16.20 -44.76
N ALA A 42 -1.55 15.70 -45.73
CA ALA A 42 -2.18 14.41 -45.64
C ALA A 42 -1.17 13.25 -45.64
N GLU A 43 -0.11 13.34 -46.46
CA GLU A 43 0.99 12.37 -46.50
C GLU A 43 1.80 12.37 -45.21
N ASN A 44 2.14 13.52 -44.66
CA ASN A 44 2.83 13.62 -43.36
C ASN A 44 2.01 12.99 -42.21
N LYS A 45 0.69 13.15 -42.23
CA LYS A 45 -0.21 12.50 -41.24
C LYS A 45 -0.23 10.99 -41.43
N LEU A 46 -0.22 10.49 -42.66
CA LEU A 46 -0.11 9.06 -42.95
C LEU A 46 1.23 8.50 -42.50
N GLU A 47 2.32 9.20 -42.79
CA GLU A 47 3.68 8.77 -42.42
C GLU A 47 3.85 8.70 -40.90
N LYS A 48 3.40 9.72 -40.17
CA LYS A 48 3.36 9.69 -38.70
C LYS A 48 2.59 8.49 -38.17
N TYR A 49 1.46 8.18 -38.79
CA TYR A 49 0.65 7.03 -38.39
C TYR A 49 1.34 5.69 -38.67
N LYS A 50 1.96 5.53 -39.87
CA LYS A 50 2.74 4.34 -40.22
C LYS A 50 3.94 4.15 -39.29
N ASN A 51 4.65 5.23 -38.97
CA ASN A 51 5.79 5.21 -38.07
C ASN A 51 5.33 4.80 -36.64
N GLY A 52 4.14 5.24 -36.20
CA GLY A 52 3.53 4.78 -34.96
C GLY A 52 3.26 3.26 -34.96
N LEU A 53 2.67 2.73 -36.04
CA LEU A 53 2.41 1.29 -36.16
C LEU A 53 3.72 0.49 -36.21
N ASN A 54 4.72 0.96 -36.97
CA ASN A 54 6.05 0.33 -37.02
C ASN A 54 6.77 0.35 -35.67
N SER A 55 6.40 1.29 -34.79
CA SER A 55 6.87 1.34 -33.40
C SER A 55 6.04 0.45 -32.44
N GLY A 56 5.19 -0.43 -32.97
CA GLY A 56 4.39 -1.36 -32.19
C GLY A 56 3.06 -0.81 -31.68
N LEU A 57 2.57 0.34 -32.21
CA LEU A 57 1.28 0.90 -31.80
C LEU A 57 0.10 0.21 -32.49
N THR A 58 -1.03 0.07 -31.79
CA THR A 58 -2.27 -0.50 -32.33
C THR A 58 -2.99 0.46 -33.26
N ASN A 59 -3.85 -0.06 -34.15
CA ASN A 59 -4.57 0.74 -35.15
C ASN A 59 -5.46 1.87 -34.58
N ASP A 60 -5.97 1.73 -33.34
CA ASP A 60 -6.87 2.69 -32.69
C ASP A 60 -6.25 3.50 -31.53
N TYR A 61 -4.92 3.42 -31.36
CA TYR A 61 -4.22 4.10 -30.25
C TYR A 61 -4.48 5.61 -30.19
N ASP A 62 -4.81 6.23 -31.33
CA ASP A 62 -5.05 7.67 -31.46
C ASP A 62 -6.39 8.15 -30.88
N LYS A 63 -7.30 7.22 -30.52
CA LYS A 63 -8.60 7.52 -29.90
C LYS A 63 -8.61 7.31 -28.38
N LEU A 64 -7.63 6.60 -27.86
CA LEU A 64 -7.60 6.18 -26.46
C LEU A 64 -7.22 7.34 -25.53
N THR A 65 -8.03 7.59 -24.49
CA THR A 65 -7.70 8.55 -23.44
C THR A 65 -7.08 7.86 -22.23
N LEU A 66 -6.21 8.57 -21.51
CA LEU A 66 -5.56 8.04 -20.30
C LEU A 66 -6.59 7.48 -19.31
N GLY A 67 -7.63 8.24 -19.02
CA GLY A 67 -8.61 7.87 -18.01
C GLY A 67 -9.41 6.64 -18.37
N ASN A 68 -9.87 6.50 -19.62
CA ASN A 68 -10.66 5.36 -20.07
C ASN A 68 -9.83 4.07 -20.08
N VAL A 69 -8.61 4.12 -20.61
CA VAL A 69 -7.73 2.95 -20.64
C VAL A 69 -7.27 2.55 -19.23
N CYS A 70 -6.97 3.54 -18.38
CA CYS A 70 -6.61 3.28 -17.00
C CYS A 70 -7.75 2.60 -16.22
N LYS A 71 -9.01 3.00 -16.47
CA LYS A 71 -10.18 2.34 -15.90
C LYS A 71 -10.28 0.88 -16.34
N LEU A 72 -10.21 0.63 -17.65
CA LEU A 72 -10.28 -0.74 -18.20
C LEU A 72 -9.15 -1.61 -17.64
N TRP A 73 -7.91 -1.13 -17.68
CA TRP A 73 -6.76 -1.84 -17.11
C TRP A 73 -6.97 -2.18 -15.63
N LEU A 74 -7.41 -1.22 -14.84
CA LEU A 74 -7.58 -1.41 -13.40
C LEU A 74 -8.67 -2.41 -13.07
N PHE A 75 -9.84 -2.33 -13.72
CA PHE A 75 -11.00 -3.14 -13.38
C PHE A 75 -11.05 -4.49 -14.07
N GLU A 76 -10.52 -4.62 -15.29
CA GLU A 76 -10.58 -5.88 -16.04
C GLU A 76 -9.31 -6.74 -15.84
N LYS A 77 -8.12 -6.10 -15.81
CA LYS A 77 -6.85 -6.83 -15.69
C LYS A 77 -6.35 -6.90 -14.24
N VAL A 78 -6.19 -5.73 -13.58
CA VAL A 78 -5.53 -5.67 -12.28
C VAL A 78 -6.37 -6.25 -11.16
N LYS A 79 -7.68 -6.01 -11.15
CA LYS A 79 -8.60 -6.46 -10.09
C LYS A 79 -8.46 -7.95 -9.77
N ASN A 80 -8.30 -8.78 -10.79
CA ASN A 80 -8.26 -10.23 -10.65
C ASN A 80 -6.85 -10.79 -10.37
N THR A 81 -5.81 -9.94 -10.43
CA THR A 81 -4.40 -10.38 -10.28
C THR A 81 -3.79 -10.00 -8.94
N ILE A 82 -4.40 -9.09 -8.20
CA ILE A 82 -3.86 -8.57 -6.94
C ILE A 82 -4.80 -8.82 -5.77
N LYS A 83 -4.25 -8.77 -4.55
CA LYS A 83 -5.06 -8.92 -3.33
C LYS A 83 -6.10 -7.79 -3.21
N PRO A 84 -7.32 -8.07 -2.71
CA PRO A 84 -8.40 -7.08 -2.56
C PRO A 84 -7.97 -5.78 -1.87
N SER A 85 -7.15 -5.87 -0.81
CA SER A 85 -6.62 -4.69 -0.11
C SER A 85 -5.67 -3.82 -0.95
N THR A 86 -4.99 -4.42 -1.93
CA THR A 86 -4.14 -3.67 -2.86
C THR A 86 -4.99 -3.03 -3.94
N PHE A 87 -6.02 -3.75 -4.41
CA PHE A 87 -6.98 -3.23 -5.38
C PHE A 87 -7.74 -2.02 -4.82
N GLU A 88 -8.27 -2.11 -3.58
CA GLU A 88 -8.93 -1.00 -2.89
C GLU A 88 -8.05 0.26 -2.88
N ARG A 89 -6.74 0.09 -2.57
CA ARG A 89 -5.80 1.22 -2.59
C ARG A 89 -5.61 1.79 -4.00
N TYR A 90 -5.48 0.95 -5.01
CA TYR A 90 -5.30 1.38 -6.40
C TYR A 90 -6.56 2.05 -6.95
N GLU A 91 -7.73 1.51 -6.64
CA GLU A 91 -9.01 2.14 -6.99
C GLU A 91 -9.17 3.49 -6.30
N GLY A 92 -8.80 3.58 -5.03
CA GLY A 92 -8.81 4.85 -4.30
C GLY A 92 -7.92 5.91 -4.95
N ILE A 93 -6.70 5.55 -5.36
CA ILE A 93 -5.80 6.46 -6.09
C ILE A 93 -6.40 6.84 -7.45
N TYR A 94 -6.90 5.86 -8.20
CA TYR A 94 -7.57 6.12 -9.48
C TYR A 94 -8.75 7.08 -9.32
N ARG A 95 -9.64 6.81 -8.39
CA ARG A 95 -10.86 7.59 -8.15
C ARG A 95 -10.57 9.02 -7.72
N LEU A 96 -9.58 9.21 -6.83
CA LEU A 96 -9.26 10.52 -6.24
C LEU A 96 -8.30 11.34 -7.09
N TYR A 97 -7.39 10.71 -7.84
CA TYR A 97 -6.28 11.40 -8.47
C TYR A 97 -6.12 11.12 -9.98
N VAL A 98 -6.88 10.17 -10.57
CA VAL A 98 -6.86 9.96 -12.01
C VAL A 98 -8.20 10.39 -12.62
N LYS A 99 -9.31 9.88 -12.06
CA LYS A 99 -10.66 10.16 -12.60
C LYS A 99 -11.03 11.65 -12.58
N THR A 100 -10.57 12.38 -11.57
CA THR A 100 -10.83 13.82 -11.40
C THR A 100 -9.70 14.72 -11.91
N SER A 101 -8.66 14.13 -12.51
CA SER A 101 -7.47 14.86 -12.95
C SER A 101 -7.65 15.50 -14.33
N PRO A 102 -6.91 16.58 -14.64
CA PRO A 102 -6.80 17.11 -15.99
C PRO A 102 -6.18 16.12 -16.98
N LEU A 103 -5.49 15.08 -16.50
CA LEU A 103 -4.91 14.02 -17.33
C LEU A 103 -5.97 13.07 -17.89
N TYR A 104 -7.14 12.94 -17.26
CA TYR A 104 -8.17 11.96 -17.63
C TYR A 104 -8.59 12.04 -19.11
N PRO A 105 -8.94 13.21 -19.67
CA PRO A 105 -9.38 13.36 -21.06
C PRO A 105 -8.23 13.35 -22.07
N ILE A 106 -6.97 13.44 -21.64
CA ILE A 106 -5.83 13.51 -22.54
C ILE A 106 -5.70 12.20 -23.32
N LYS A 107 -5.59 12.28 -24.62
CA LYS A 107 -5.32 11.10 -25.45
C LYS A 107 -3.89 10.61 -25.21
N LEU A 108 -3.71 9.29 -25.12
CA LEU A 108 -2.40 8.69 -24.85
C LEU A 108 -1.31 9.13 -25.82
N LYS A 109 -1.68 9.35 -27.10
CA LYS A 109 -0.75 9.84 -28.15
C LYS A 109 -0.29 11.29 -27.96
N ASP A 110 -1.10 12.11 -27.30
CA ASP A 110 -0.85 13.55 -27.10
C ASP A 110 -0.20 13.83 -25.74
N LEU A 111 -0.17 12.81 -24.85
CA LEU A 111 0.36 12.91 -23.50
C LEU A 111 1.89 13.11 -23.50
N LYS A 112 2.35 14.00 -22.65
CA LYS A 112 3.78 14.29 -22.43
C LYS A 112 4.12 14.09 -20.95
N SER A 113 5.39 13.77 -20.66
CA SER A 113 5.87 13.71 -19.27
C SER A 113 5.67 15.05 -18.54
N LEU A 114 5.74 16.17 -19.26
CA LEU A 114 5.52 17.50 -18.70
C LEU A 114 4.08 17.69 -18.16
N ASP A 115 3.07 17.07 -18.79
CA ASP A 115 1.68 17.17 -18.33
C ASP A 115 1.54 16.46 -16.99
N ILE A 116 2.19 15.31 -16.83
CA ILE A 116 2.23 14.56 -15.57
C ILE A 116 3.00 15.35 -14.51
N GLN A 117 4.14 15.95 -14.87
CA GLN A 117 4.94 16.76 -13.95
C GLN A 117 4.16 17.97 -13.44
N ARG A 118 3.46 18.70 -14.33
CA ARG A 118 2.60 19.82 -13.95
C ARG A 118 1.53 19.37 -12.96
N TYR A 119 0.86 18.27 -13.26
CA TYR A 119 -0.16 17.74 -12.37
C TYR A 119 0.41 17.36 -10.98
N TYR A 120 1.62 16.80 -10.91
CA TYR A 120 2.26 16.52 -9.61
C TYR A 120 2.59 17.80 -8.84
N ASN A 121 3.05 18.83 -9.53
CA ASN A 121 3.31 20.14 -8.94
C ASN A 121 2.00 20.76 -8.40
N ASP A 122 0.90 20.68 -9.16
CA ASP A 122 -0.41 21.19 -8.74
C ASP A 122 -0.94 20.44 -7.51
N LEU A 123 -0.79 19.12 -7.47
CA LEU A 123 -1.14 18.33 -6.29
C LEU A 123 -0.31 18.75 -5.06
N PHE A 124 0.98 18.94 -5.24
CA PHE A 124 1.87 19.37 -4.16
C PHE A 124 1.51 20.76 -3.65
N ASN A 125 1.30 21.72 -4.55
CA ASN A 125 0.88 23.08 -4.23
C ASN A 125 -0.50 23.14 -3.57
N SER A 126 -1.38 22.16 -3.86
CA SER A 126 -2.67 21.99 -3.16
C SER A 126 -2.55 21.31 -1.78
N GLY A 127 -1.34 21.10 -1.27
CA GLY A 127 -1.09 20.54 0.07
C GLY A 127 -1.08 19.01 0.13
N LYS A 128 -1.00 18.31 -1.02
CA LYS A 128 -0.83 16.85 -1.00
C LYS A 128 0.61 16.47 -0.69
N SER A 129 0.80 15.49 0.20
CA SER A 129 2.13 15.05 0.57
C SER A 129 2.86 14.36 -0.59
N SER A 130 4.20 14.44 -0.61
CA SER A 130 5.06 13.71 -1.54
C SER A 130 4.77 12.21 -1.56
N SER A 131 4.37 11.62 -0.42
CA SER A 131 3.98 10.21 -0.31
C SER A 131 2.76 9.87 -1.16
N VAL A 132 1.74 10.74 -1.20
CA VAL A 132 0.56 10.58 -2.05
C VAL A 132 0.97 10.61 -3.52
N ILE A 133 1.82 11.57 -3.91
CA ILE A 133 2.29 11.72 -5.29
C ILE A 133 3.17 10.52 -5.69
N LYS A 134 4.05 10.03 -4.80
CA LYS A 134 4.84 8.80 -5.02
C LYS A 134 3.94 7.58 -5.27
N ASN A 135 2.84 7.46 -4.54
CA ASN A 135 1.87 6.37 -4.74
C ASN A 135 1.11 6.49 -6.07
N LEU A 136 0.72 7.71 -6.46
CA LEU A 136 0.12 7.99 -7.76
C LEU A 136 1.10 7.67 -8.90
N ASN A 137 2.34 8.14 -8.80
CA ASN A 137 3.39 7.84 -9.80
C ASN A 137 3.62 6.33 -9.94
N LYS A 138 3.60 5.59 -8.83
CA LYS A 138 3.74 4.13 -8.84
C LYS A 138 2.59 3.44 -9.58
N LEU A 139 1.35 3.90 -9.40
CA LEU A 139 0.19 3.42 -10.15
C LEU A 139 0.31 3.73 -11.64
N LEU A 140 0.59 5.00 -11.99
CA LEU A 140 0.73 5.43 -13.39
C LEU A 140 1.90 4.75 -14.09
N LYS A 141 3.03 4.53 -13.40
CA LYS A 141 4.16 3.77 -13.94
C LYS A 141 3.76 2.35 -14.33
N SER A 142 3.00 1.65 -13.49
CA SER A 142 2.49 0.30 -13.79
C SER A 142 1.49 0.32 -14.94
N PHE A 143 0.60 1.31 -14.97
CA PHE A 143 -0.34 1.52 -16.05
C PHE A 143 0.33 1.81 -17.40
N PHE A 144 1.33 2.67 -17.44
CA PHE A 144 2.05 2.96 -18.70
C PHE A 144 2.88 1.79 -19.19
N ASN A 145 3.42 0.95 -18.32
CA ASN A 145 4.03 -0.32 -18.75
C ASN A 145 2.99 -1.20 -19.47
N TYR A 146 1.80 -1.33 -18.91
CA TYR A 146 0.71 -2.04 -19.58
C TYR A 146 0.37 -1.41 -20.93
N CYS A 147 0.32 -0.09 -21.04
CA CYS A 147 0.06 0.59 -22.30
C CYS A 147 1.15 0.34 -23.36
N ILE A 148 2.41 0.14 -22.96
CA ILE A 148 3.50 -0.26 -23.86
C ILE A 148 3.29 -1.70 -24.34
N ASP A 149 3.00 -2.62 -23.41
CA ASP A 149 2.77 -4.03 -23.72
C ASP A 149 1.61 -4.24 -24.70
N GLU A 150 0.56 -3.40 -24.61
CA GLU A 150 -0.60 -3.41 -25.52
C GLU A 150 -0.38 -2.57 -26.80
N GLY A 151 0.78 -1.95 -26.97
CA GLY A 151 1.07 -1.12 -28.14
C GLY A 151 0.24 0.17 -28.23
N TYR A 152 -0.20 0.73 -27.10
CA TYR A 152 -0.93 2.00 -27.05
C TYR A 152 0.01 3.22 -27.05
N ILE A 153 1.21 3.05 -26.51
CA ILE A 153 2.27 4.06 -26.45
C ILE A 153 3.64 3.39 -26.63
N VAL A 154 4.65 4.18 -27.02
CA VAL A 154 6.02 3.68 -27.25
C VAL A 154 6.95 3.80 -26.03
N ARG A 155 6.58 4.59 -25.02
CA ARG A 155 7.43 4.79 -23.83
C ARG A 155 6.59 5.07 -22.59
N ASN A 156 7.17 4.77 -21.42
CA ASN A 156 6.58 5.10 -20.15
C ASN A 156 6.89 6.53 -19.74
N TYR A 157 5.86 7.36 -19.59
CA TYR A 157 5.99 8.78 -19.26
C TYR A 157 6.35 9.05 -17.80
N CYS A 158 6.28 8.02 -16.91
CA CYS A 158 6.59 8.12 -15.49
C CYS A 158 7.99 7.59 -15.12
N ILE A 159 8.85 7.33 -16.11
CA ILE A 159 10.20 6.80 -15.91
C ILE A 159 11.24 7.82 -16.39
N GLY A 160 12.42 7.80 -15.76
CA GLY A 160 13.57 8.62 -16.13
C GLY A 160 13.59 9.98 -15.43
N LYS A 161 14.54 10.84 -15.86
CA LYS A 161 14.78 12.17 -15.28
C LYS A 161 13.68 13.21 -15.60
N SER A 162 12.72 12.86 -16.48
CA SER A 162 11.65 13.77 -16.88
C SER A 162 10.53 13.93 -15.84
N ILE A 163 10.52 13.11 -14.78
CA ILE A 163 9.58 13.18 -13.67
C ILE A 163 10.35 13.33 -12.37
N THR A 164 10.09 14.41 -11.67
CA THR A 164 10.59 14.68 -10.33
C THR A 164 9.42 14.74 -9.36
N ILE A 165 9.45 13.96 -8.30
CA ILE A 165 8.42 14.06 -7.24
C ILE A 165 8.74 15.28 -6.39
N PRO A 166 7.82 16.25 -6.28
CA PRO A 166 8.04 17.40 -5.40
C PRO A 166 8.21 16.95 -3.95
N GLU A 167 9.21 17.48 -3.29
CA GLU A 167 9.49 17.24 -1.87
C GLU A 167 9.59 18.58 -1.14
N THR A 168 9.18 18.61 0.11
CA THR A 168 9.38 19.80 0.95
C THR A 168 10.88 19.98 1.15
N SER A 169 11.39 21.20 0.98
CA SER A 169 12.79 21.53 1.22
C SER A 169 13.21 21.07 2.62
N SER A 170 14.42 20.61 2.77
CA SER A 170 15.04 19.89 3.89
C SER A 170 14.96 20.55 5.28
N VAL A 171 14.32 21.70 5.42
CA VAL A 171 14.11 22.36 6.73
C VAL A 171 13.06 21.65 7.59
N ASP A 172 12.18 20.84 6.97
CA ASP A 172 11.18 19.99 7.68
C ASP A 172 11.60 18.52 7.80
N GLU A 173 12.89 18.18 7.70
CA GLU A 173 13.40 16.80 7.90
C GLU A 173 13.02 16.20 9.27
N ASN A 174 12.63 17.03 10.24
CA ASN A 174 12.10 16.59 11.54
C ASN A 174 10.70 15.97 11.49
N LYS A 175 10.03 15.97 10.33
CA LYS A 175 8.77 15.21 10.08
C LYS A 175 8.99 13.89 9.33
N LYS A 176 10.17 13.28 9.38
CA LYS A 176 10.25 11.82 9.19
C LYS A 176 9.24 11.24 10.16
N ASP A 177 8.38 10.34 9.70
CA ASP A 177 7.44 9.57 10.55
C ASP A 177 8.23 9.13 11.80
N ASP A 178 8.20 9.93 12.86
CA ASP A 178 8.91 9.64 14.10
C ASP A 178 8.41 8.28 14.57
N ILE A 179 9.33 7.33 14.63
CA ILE A 179 9.05 6.03 15.21
C ILE A 179 8.74 6.27 16.68
N THR A 180 7.46 6.44 16.97
CA THR A 180 7.01 6.66 18.35
C THR A 180 7.00 5.34 19.09
N VAL A 181 7.67 5.30 20.24
CA VAL A 181 7.70 4.17 21.16
C VAL A 181 7.22 4.61 22.54
N PHE A 182 6.73 3.71 23.33
CA PHE A 182 6.47 3.99 24.74
C PHE A 182 7.78 4.10 25.51
N THR A 183 7.93 5.11 26.37
CA THR A 183 8.92 5.10 27.43
C THR A 183 8.62 3.94 28.41
N LEU A 184 9.53 3.62 29.32
CA LEU A 184 9.26 2.59 30.34
C LEU A 184 8.08 2.99 31.22
N ASP A 185 8.02 4.26 31.63
CA ASP A 185 6.94 4.76 32.50
C ASP A 185 5.59 4.75 31.75
N GLU A 186 5.54 5.22 30.52
CA GLU A 186 4.33 5.14 29.69
C GLU A 186 3.88 3.72 29.44
N GLN A 187 4.82 2.78 29.23
CA GLN A 187 4.50 1.35 29.07
C GLN A 187 3.92 0.77 30.35
N ASN A 188 4.50 1.07 31.52
CA ASN A 188 4.00 0.64 32.81
C ASN A 188 2.62 1.24 33.10
N GLN A 189 2.44 2.53 32.81
CA GLN A 189 1.15 3.20 32.92
C GLN A 189 0.09 2.55 32.01
N PHE A 190 0.44 2.21 30.78
CA PHE A 190 -0.44 1.51 29.85
C PHE A 190 -0.80 0.10 30.35
N ILE A 191 0.18 -0.67 30.85
CA ILE A 191 -0.04 -2.00 31.42
C ILE A 191 -1.01 -1.91 32.63
N ASN A 192 -0.85 -0.90 33.48
CA ASN A 192 -1.76 -0.68 34.63
C ASN A 192 -3.16 -0.25 34.15
N ALA A 193 -3.25 0.61 33.14
CA ALA A 193 -4.51 1.09 32.57
C ALA A 193 -5.38 -0.04 31.98
N ILE A 194 -4.77 -1.10 31.47
CA ILE A 194 -5.49 -2.21 30.84
C ILE A 194 -5.82 -3.36 31.79
N GLN A 195 -5.54 -3.27 33.09
CA GLN A 195 -5.72 -4.40 34.03
C GLN A 195 -7.14 -4.99 34.02
N ASN A 196 -8.15 -4.13 33.91
CA ASN A 196 -9.56 -4.51 33.85
C ASN A 196 -10.15 -4.42 32.42
N HIS A 197 -9.30 -4.27 31.40
CA HIS A 197 -9.77 -4.16 30.03
C HIS A 197 -10.02 -5.54 29.43
N ARG A 198 -11.17 -5.72 28.73
CA ARG A 198 -11.54 -6.99 28.08
C ARG A 198 -10.43 -7.55 27.18
N LEU A 199 -9.77 -6.68 26.43
CA LEU A 199 -8.67 -7.05 25.53
C LEU A 199 -7.28 -6.95 26.18
N LYS A 200 -7.18 -7.03 27.52
CA LYS A 200 -5.90 -7.02 28.26
C LYS A 200 -4.91 -8.03 27.66
N ALA A 201 -5.35 -9.26 27.47
CA ALA A 201 -4.51 -10.33 26.94
C ALA A 201 -3.97 -10.02 25.53
N LEU A 202 -4.77 -9.35 24.66
CA LEU A 202 -4.34 -8.92 23.34
C LEU A 202 -3.20 -7.90 23.44
N PHE A 203 -3.39 -6.83 24.21
CA PHE A 203 -2.39 -5.77 24.33
C PHE A 203 -1.08 -6.26 24.96
N LEU A 204 -1.17 -7.12 25.98
CA LEU A 204 0.03 -7.70 26.62
C LEU A 204 0.75 -8.67 25.69
N LEU A 205 0.02 -9.49 24.92
CA LEU A 205 0.64 -10.38 23.93
C LEU A 205 1.31 -9.56 22.82
N ASP A 206 0.71 -8.44 22.37
CA ASP A 206 1.31 -7.58 21.35
C ASP A 206 2.59 -6.90 21.86
N LEU A 207 2.59 -6.40 23.10
CA LEU A 207 3.79 -5.86 23.76
C LEU A 207 4.88 -6.93 23.96
N GLY A 208 4.51 -8.19 24.18
CA GLY A 208 5.45 -9.30 24.40
C GLY A 208 5.92 -10.01 23.13
N THR A 209 5.33 -9.71 21.97
CA THR A 209 5.64 -10.42 20.71
C THR A 209 5.85 -9.50 19.51
N GLY A 210 5.40 -8.26 19.59
CA GLY A 210 5.48 -7.29 18.51
C GLY A 210 4.78 -7.73 17.22
N LEU A 211 3.65 -8.41 17.31
CA LEU A 211 2.86 -8.84 16.17
C LEU A 211 2.32 -7.62 15.38
N ARG A 212 2.02 -7.82 14.11
CA ARG A 212 1.26 -6.79 13.38
C ARG A 212 -0.21 -6.85 13.79
N GLU A 213 -0.89 -5.70 13.81
CA GLU A 213 -2.31 -5.60 14.16
C GLU A 213 -3.19 -6.69 13.51
N GLY A 214 -3.04 -6.92 12.22
CA GLY A 214 -3.79 -7.96 11.53
C GLY A 214 -3.39 -9.39 11.90
N GLU A 215 -2.13 -9.60 12.29
CA GLU A 215 -1.63 -10.91 12.74
C GLU A 215 -2.23 -11.25 14.10
N ILE A 216 -2.19 -10.32 15.07
CA ILE A 216 -2.68 -10.58 16.44
C ILE A 216 -4.18 -10.85 16.46
N ILE A 217 -5.01 -10.09 15.73
CA ILE A 217 -6.46 -10.35 15.68
C ILE A 217 -6.82 -11.59 14.84
N GLY A 218 -5.88 -12.10 14.04
CA GLY A 218 -6.03 -13.32 13.24
C GLY A 218 -5.60 -14.59 13.97
N LEU A 219 -5.08 -14.51 15.20
CA LEU A 219 -4.64 -15.68 15.96
C LEU A 219 -5.81 -16.58 16.35
N LYS A 220 -5.58 -17.88 16.26
CA LYS A 220 -6.51 -18.94 16.72
C LYS A 220 -5.91 -19.71 17.87
N TRP A 221 -6.73 -20.35 18.69
CA TRP A 221 -6.25 -21.11 19.85
C TRP A 221 -5.26 -22.22 19.48
N ASN A 222 -5.41 -22.82 18.31
CA ASN A 222 -4.48 -23.83 17.79
C ASN A 222 -3.15 -23.26 17.30
N ASP A 223 -2.95 -21.95 17.34
CA ASP A 223 -1.68 -21.31 16.99
C ASP A 223 -0.78 -21.09 18.23
N ILE A 224 -1.32 -21.29 19.46
CA ILE A 224 -0.56 -21.15 20.70
C ILE A 224 -0.15 -22.54 21.23
N ASP A 225 1.14 -22.65 21.49
CA ASP A 225 1.70 -23.75 22.28
C ASP A 225 2.02 -23.23 23.69
N PHE A 226 1.18 -23.59 24.66
CA PHE A 226 1.36 -23.20 26.06
C PHE A 226 2.52 -23.91 26.75
N LYS A 227 2.95 -25.09 26.25
CA LYS A 227 4.05 -25.85 26.83
C LYS A 227 5.40 -25.22 26.47
N ASN A 228 5.55 -24.84 25.22
CA ASN A 228 6.79 -24.23 24.71
C ASN A 228 6.73 -22.69 24.72
N CYS A 229 5.64 -22.06 25.18
CA CYS A 229 5.41 -20.62 25.18
C CYS A 229 5.65 -20.00 23.82
N THR A 230 5.08 -20.59 22.73
CA THR A 230 5.24 -20.11 21.37
C THR A 230 3.91 -19.82 20.69
N VAL A 231 3.93 -18.89 19.75
CA VAL A 231 2.79 -18.54 18.89
C VAL A 231 3.18 -18.62 17.42
N SER A 232 2.36 -19.31 16.62
CA SER A 232 2.54 -19.51 15.18
C SER A 232 1.68 -18.52 14.39
N ILE A 233 2.32 -17.67 13.60
CA ILE A 233 1.63 -16.65 12.78
C ILE A 233 1.37 -17.26 11.40
N LYS A 234 0.12 -17.60 11.10
CA LYS A 234 -0.30 -18.28 9.85
C LYS A 234 -1.22 -17.42 8.99
N ARG A 235 -1.83 -16.38 9.57
CA ARG A 235 -2.84 -15.52 8.92
C ARG A 235 -2.86 -14.11 9.47
N ALA A 236 -3.59 -13.24 8.76
CA ALA A 236 -3.88 -11.89 9.23
C ALA A 236 -5.30 -11.49 8.81
N ILE A 237 -6.04 -10.82 9.69
CA ILE A 237 -7.34 -10.22 9.38
C ILE A 237 -7.12 -8.79 8.91
N LYS A 238 -7.84 -8.41 7.86
CA LYS A 238 -7.88 -7.05 7.33
C LYS A 238 -9.30 -6.63 7.00
N GLY A 239 -9.62 -5.39 7.34
CA GLY A 239 -10.79 -4.73 6.78
C GLY A 239 -10.48 -4.23 5.37
N VAL A 240 -11.31 -4.59 4.42
CA VAL A 240 -11.16 -4.24 2.99
C VAL A 240 -12.51 -3.88 2.41
N THR A 241 -12.55 -2.82 1.60
CA THR A 241 -13.73 -2.49 0.83
C THR A 241 -13.70 -3.25 -0.49
N LEU A 242 -14.59 -4.23 -0.65
CA LEU A 242 -14.81 -4.89 -1.93
C LEU A 242 -15.59 -3.96 -2.87
N ILE A 243 -15.15 -3.89 -4.12
CA ILE A 243 -15.68 -2.97 -5.13
C ILE A 243 -16.20 -3.79 -6.30
N GLU A 244 -17.53 -3.79 -6.48
CA GLU A 244 -18.23 -4.49 -7.56
C GLU A 244 -19.13 -3.51 -8.30
N GLY A 245 -18.69 -3.11 -9.49
CA GLY A 245 -19.34 -2.04 -10.23
C GLY A 245 -19.36 -0.73 -9.42
N ASN A 246 -20.56 -0.25 -9.11
CA ASN A 246 -20.75 0.95 -8.27
C ASN A 246 -20.94 0.64 -6.77
N LYS A 247 -21.02 -0.63 -6.40
CA LYS A 247 -21.22 -1.05 -5.00
C LYS A 247 -19.89 -1.14 -4.28
N ARG A 248 -19.87 -0.66 -3.04
CA ARG A 248 -18.70 -0.66 -2.16
C ARG A 248 -19.13 -1.25 -0.82
N GLN A 249 -18.63 -2.43 -0.50
CA GLN A 249 -18.98 -3.14 0.73
C GLN A 249 -17.73 -3.42 1.54
N TYR A 250 -17.76 -3.07 2.82
CA TYR A 250 -16.68 -3.32 3.74
C TYR A 250 -16.79 -4.74 4.31
N HIS A 251 -15.69 -5.50 4.23
CA HIS A 251 -15.60 -6.85 4.76
C HIS A 251 -14.33 -7.04 5.56
N LEU A 252 -14.41 -7.86 6.60
CA LEU A 252 -13.24 -8.42 7.27
C LEU A 252 -12.81 -9.66 6.50
N ILE A 253 -11.57 -9.69 6.04
CA ILE A 253 -11.03 -10.79 5.24
C ILE A 253 -9.85 -11.41 5.98
N GLU A 254 -9.91 -12.72 6.20
CA GLU A 254 -8.76 -13.51 6.59
C GLU A 254 -7.85 -13.70 5.38
N GLN A 255 -6.61 -13.27 5.47
CA GLN A 255 -5.62 -13.40 4.39
C GLN A 255 -4.39 -14.16 4.88
N THR A 256 -3.88 -15.05 4.04
CA THR A 256 -2.55 -15.62 4.24
C THR A 256 -1.48 -14.52 4.13
N PRO A 257 -0.38 -14.63 4.87
CA PRO A 257 0.74 -13.70 4.74
C PRO A 257 1.25 -13.60 3.29
N LYS A 258 1.85 -12.45 2.93
CA LYS A 258 2.30 -12.20 1.56
C LYS A 258 3.53 -13.02 1.15
N THR A 259 4.36 -13.44 2.10
CA THR A 259 5.63 -14.13 1.85
C THR A 259 5.76 -15.32 2.80
N LYS A 260 6.52 -16.33 2.39
CA LYS A 260 6.85 -17.49 3.25
C LYS A 260 7.49 -17.07 4.56
N ASN A 261 8.33 -16.03 4.57
CA ASN A 261 8.98 -15.49 5.77
C ASN A 261 8.01 -14.79 6.75
N SER A 262 6.77 -14.55 6.34
CA SER A 262 5.74 -14.01 7.23
C SER A 262 5.03 -15.10 8.04
N ILE A 263 5.14 -16.36 7.61
CA ILE A 263 4.73 -17.52 8.40
C ILE A 263 5.92 -17.84 9.30
N ARG A 264 5.73 -17.67 10.60
CA ARG A 264 6.78 -17.83 11.60
C ARG A 264 6.19 -18.25 12.92
N THR A 265 6.99 -18.92 13.73
CA THR A 265 6.68 -19.21 15.15
C THR A 265 7.65 -18.38 15.99
N ILE A 266 7.11 -17.66 16.95
CA ILE A 266 7.87 -16.80 17.86
C ILE A 266 7.58 -17.15 19.31
N PRO A 267 8.57 -17.08 20.21
CA PRO A 267 8.32 -17.24 21.65
C PRO A 267 7.58 -16.03 22.18
N PHE A 268 6.85 -16.23 23.28
CA PHE A 268 6.27 -15.15 24.08
C PHE A 268 6.62 -15.34 25.58
N PRO A 269 6.63 -14.27 26.38
CA PRO A 269 6.96 -14.34 27.79
C PRO A 269 6.05 -15.32 28.56
N GLU A 270 6.64 -16.20 29.37
CA GLU A 270 5.92 -17.24 30.12
C GLU A 270 4.84 -16.66 31.05
N ASN A 271 5.09 -15.46 31.63
CA ASN A 271 4.13 -14.73 32.47
C ASN A 271 2.78 -14.44 31.78
N LEU A 272 2.72 -14.52 30.42
CA LEU A 272 1.48 -14.33 29.67
C LEU A 272 0.60 -15.59 29.65
N VAL A 273 1.13 -16.77 29.99
CA VAL A 273 0.38 -18.04 29.99
C VAL A 273 -0.86 -17.97 30.91
N PRO A 274 -0.76 -17.56 32.19
CA PRO A 274 -1.95 -17.46 33.06
C PRO A 274 -2.94 -16.40 32.51
N ILE A 275 -2.47 -15.31 31.92
CA ILE A 275 -3.32 -14.26 31.36
C ILE A 275 -4.12 -14.78 30.15
N LEU A 276 -3.47 -15.51 29.26
CA LEU A 276 -4.13 -16.12 28.09
C LEU A 276 -5.11 -17.23 28.51
N LYS A 277 -4.78 -18.04 29.52
CA LYS A 277 -5.69 -19.03 30.07
C LYS A 277 -6.93 -18.37 30.69
N LYS A 278 -6.75 -17.28 31.46
CA LYS A 278 -7.86 -16.49 32.02
C LYS A 278 -8.74 -15.91 30.91
N HIS A 279 -8.12 -15.36 29.84
CA HIS A 279 -8.86 -14.87 28.71
C HIS A 279 -9.68 -15.97 27.99
N LYS A 280 -9.16 -17.20 27.91
CA LYS A 280 -9.88 -18.35 27.35
C LYS A 280 -11.12 -18.70 28.18
N LEU A 281 -11.02 -18.62 29.51
CA LEU A 281 -12.17 -18.82 30.41
C LEU A 281 -13.20 -17.71 30.21
N GLN A 282 -12.79 -16.44 30.21
CA GLN A 282 -13.68 -15.32 29.98
C GLN A 282 -14.43 -15.48 28.64
N GLN A 283 -13.75 -15.89 27.57
CA GLN A 283 -14.37 -16.12 26.26
C GLN A 283 -15.42 -17.24 26.30
N LYS A 284 -15.19 -18.32 27.10
CA LYS A 284 -16.17 -19.37 27.32
C LYS A 284 -17.41 -18.86 28.08
N GLU A 285 -17.21 -18.02 29.10
CA GLU A 285 -18.30 -17.38 29.84
C GLU A 285 -19.15 -16.50 28.92
N GLU A 286 -18.50 -15.69 28.08
CA GLU A 286 -19.18 -14.87 27.08
C GLU A 286 -19.99 -15.73 26.08
N GLN A 287 -19.43 -16.87 25.66
CA GLN A 287 -20.11 -17.83 24.79
C GLN A 287 -21.38 -18.42 25.45
N ILE A 288 -21.28 -18.84 26.70
CA ILE A 288 -22.42 -19.37 27.44
C ILE A 288 -23.48 -18.30 27.64
N LYS A 289 -23.08 -17.10 28.05
CA LYS A 289 -24.00 -15.96 28.26
C LYS A 289 -24.74 -15.54 26.99
N SER A 290 -24.08 -15.56 25.85
CA SER A 290 -24.65 -15.15 24.57
C SER A 290 -25.47 -16.26 23.89
N GLY A 291 -25.35 -17.51 24.31
CA GLY A 291 -26.10 -18.64 23.79
C GLY A 291 -26.09 -18.78 22.26
N SER A 292 -27.26 -18.81 21.65
CA SER A 292 -27.41 -18.94 20.19
C SER A 292 -26.95 -17.72 19.38
N ALA A 293 -26.79 -16.57 20.02
CA ALA A 293 -26.28 -15.36 19.37
C ALA A 293 -24.75 -15.40 19.18
N TYR A 294 -24.04 -16.34 19.83
CA TYR A 294 -22.60 -16.45 19.70
C TYR A 294 -22.20 -17.19 18.43
N THR A 295 -21.38 -16.53 17.60
CA THR A 295 -20.76 -17.15 16.43
C THR A 295 -19.57 -18.00 16.85
N LYS A 296 -19.70 -19.34 16.77
CA LYS A 296 -18.61 -20.26 17.10
C LYS A 296 -17.43 -20.08 16.15
N ASN A 297 -16.26 -19.87 16.69
CA ASN A 297 -14.99 -19.75 15.98
C ASN A 297 -13.82 -20.10 16.88
N ASP A 298 -12.60 -20.17 16.32
CA ASP A 298 -11.38 -20.52 17.05
C ASP A 298 -10.49 -19.30 17.35
N TYR A 299 -10.93 -18.06 17.06
CA TYR A 299 -10.10 -16.89 17.32
C TYR A 299 -9.84 -16.69 18.81
N ILE A 300 -8.58 -16.37 19.14
CA ILE A 300 -8.19 -16.00 20.49
C ILE A 300 -8.87 -14.68 20.86
N PHE A 301 -8.84 -13.73 19.95
CA PHE A 301 -9.40 -12.39 20.15
C PHE A 301 -10.57 -12.17 19.20
N CYS A 302 -11.76 -12.18 19.75
CA CYS A 302 -13.02 -11.92 19.04
C CYS A 302 -13.88 -10.92 19.81
N THR A 303 -15.02 -10.55 19.28
CA THR A 303 -16.04 -9.76 20.00
C THR A 303 -16.74 -10.63 21.04
N GLU A 304 -17.55 -10.04 21.91
CA GLU A 304 -18.38 -10.74 22.91
C GLU A 304 -19.37 -11.74 22.26
N LEU A 305 -19.70 -11.54 20.99
CA LEU A 305 -20.54 -12.44 20.19
C LEU A 305 -19.73 -13.41 19.30
N GLY A 306 -18.42 -13.52 19.51
CA GLY A 306 -17.56 -14.43 18.76
C GLY A 306 -17.19 -13.96 17.35
N LEU A 307 -17.52 -12.74 16.94
CA LEU A 307 -17.13 -12.23 15.61
C LEU A 307 -15.66 -11.77 15.60
N PRO A 308 -14.97 -11.85 14.46
CA PRO A 308 -13.63 -11.27 14.32
C PRO A 308 -13.59 -9.79 14.69
N ILE A 309 -12.53 -9.35 15.35
CA ILE A 309 -12.36 -7.93 15.72
C ILE A 309 -12.06 -7.11 14.47
N ASP A 310 -12.84 -6.04 14.24
CA ASP A 310 -12.52 -5.04 13.22
C ASP A 310 -11.28 -4.22 13.67
N PRO A 311 -10.22 -4.12 12.84
CA PRO A 311 -9.04 -3.31 13.16
C PRO A 311 -9.38 -1.87 13.55
N ARG A 312 -10.41 -1.27 12.96
CA ARG A 312 -10.84 0.10 13.31
C ARG A 312 -11.40 0.16 14.74
N ASN A 313 -12.14 -0.86 15.15
CA ASN A 313 -12.69 -0.93 16.51
C ASN A 313 -11.60 -1.21 17.54
N LEU A 314 -10.60 -2.05 17.20
CA LEU A 314 -9.43 -2.27 18.04
C LEU A 314 -8.67 -0.97 18.28
N ARG A 315 -8.37 -0.21 17.21
CA ARG A 315 -7.68 1.10 17.34
C ARG A 315 -8.47 2.07 18.19
N ARG A 316 -9.79 2.21 17.97
CA ARG A 316 -10.64 3.07 18.79
C ARG A 316 -10.66 2.66 20.26
N SER A 317 -10.64 1.35 20.53
CA SER A 317 -10.55 0.83 21.92
C SER A 317 -9.23 1.19 22.56
N TYR A 318 -8.12 0.99 21.84
CA TYR A 318 -6.78 1.37 22.24
C TYR A 318 -6.66 2.88 22.51
N GLU A 319 -7.12 3.72 21.59
CA GLU A 319 -7.11 5.18 21.71
C GLU A 319 -7.93 5.66 22.93
N ARG A 320 -9.07 5.03 23.20
CA ARG A 320 -9.88 5.32 24.40
C ARG A 320 -9.13 5.02 25.71
N VAL A 321 -8.33 3.95 25.74
CA VAL A 321 -7.48 3.64 26.89
C VAL A 321 -6.43 4.74 27.07
N LEU A 322 -5.68 5.10 26.03
CA LEU A 322 -4.67 6.14 26.13
C LEU A 322 -5.27 7.47 26.62
N LYS A 323 -6.39 7.89 26.03
CA LYS A 323 -7.08 9.13 26.42
C LYS A 323 -7.58 9.09 27.87
N LYS A 324 -8.21 7.97 28.30
CA LYS A 324 -8.78 7.85 29.65
C LYS A 324 -7.73 7.96 30.73
N TYR A 325 -6.52 7.48 30.48
CA TYR A 325 -5.43 7.43 31.47
C TYR A 325 -4.35 8.48 31.21
N ASN A 326 -4.65 9.49 30.35
CA ASN A 326 -3.73 10.59 30.02
C ASN A 326 -2.35 10.13 29.51
N ILE A 327 -2.31 8.99 28.79
CA ILE A 327 -1.08 8.50 28.16
C ILE A 327 -0.93 9.23 26.81
N PRO A 328 0.26 9.77 26.47
CA PRO A 328 0.49 10.41 25.19
C PRO A 328 0.08 9.53 24.01
N TYR A 329 -0.63 10.12 23.03
CA TYR A 329 -1.10 9.37 21.87
C TYR A 329 0.04 8.77 21.08
N LYS A 330 -0.06 7.49 20.82
CA LYS A 330 0.80 6.72 19.94
C LYS A 330 -0.05 5.81 19.05
N LYS A 331 0.35 5.62 17.80
CA LYS A 331 -0.36 4.70 16.89
C LYS A 331 -0.32 3.28 17.46
N PHE A 332 -1.33 2.45 17.19
CA PHE A 332 -1.37 1.04 17.66
C PHE A 332 -0.07 0.29 17.30
N HIS A 333 0.50 0.54 16.11
CA HIS A 333 1.76 -0.07 15.67
C HIS A 333 2.96 0.28 16.55
N SER A 334 2.85 1.30 17.38
CA SER A 334 3.90 1.67 18.36
C SER A 334 4.11 0.60 19.43
N LEU A 335 3.13 -0.28 19.71
CA LEU A 335 3.33 -1.44 20.59
C LEU A 335 4.43 -2.36 20.05
N ARG A 336 4.39 -2.62 18.75
CA ARG A 336 5.42 -3.40 18.05
C ARG A 336 6.78 -2.69 18.02
N HIS A 337 6.80 -1.39 17.82
CA HIS A 337 8.06 -0.62 17.90
C HIS A 337 8.63 -0.65 19.31
N THR A 338 7.77 -0.54 20.33
CA THR A 338 8.17 -0.66 21.74
C THR A 338 8.77 -2.04 22.04
N PHE A 339 8.15 -3.12 21.57
CA PHE A 339 8.73 -4.47 21.69
C PHE A 339 10.14 -4.55 21.10
N ALA A 340 10.33 -4.04 19.87
CA ALA A 340 11.65 -4.02 19.24
C ALA A 340 12.66 -3.20 20.05
N THR A 341 12.25 -2.05 20.55
CA THR A 341 13.06 -1.17 21.41
C THR A 341 13.50 -1.87 22.67
N ARG A 342 12.58 -2.54 23.39
CA ARG A 342 12.93 -3.29 24.62
C ARG A 342 13.95 -4.40 24.35
N LEU A 343 13.84 -5.06 23.20
CA LEU A 343 14.85 -6.07 22.80
C LEU A 343 16.24 -5.41 22.55
N PHE A 344 16.28 -4.27 21.88
CA PHE A 344 17.54 -3.55 21.63
C PHE A 344 18.16 -3.04 22.92
N GLU A 345 17.38 -2.45 23.82
CA GLU A 345 17.83 -1.98 25.13
C GLU A 345 18.44 -3.11 25.98
N ASN A 346 17.97 -4.35 25.77
CA ASN A 346 18.51 -5.55 26.41
C ASN A 346 19.62 -6.24 25.57
N GLY A 347 20.19 -5.56 24.60
CA GLY A 347 21.36 -6.04 23.84
C GLY A 347 21.05 -7.14 22.83
N VAL A 348 19.79 -7.40 22.48
CA VAL A 348 19.43 -8.42 21.49
C VAL A 348 19.91 -8.01 20.09
N PRO A 349 20.66 -8.88 19.37
CA PRO A 349 21.21 -8.55 18.07
C PRO A 349 20.13 -8.18 17.04
N LEU A 350 20.44 -7.18 16.19
CA LEU A 350 19.54 -6.68 15.13
C LEU A 350 18.94 -7.78 14.27
N LYS A 351 19.71 -8.81 13.94
CA LYS A 351 19.26 -9.94 13.13
C LYS A 351 18.19 -10.77 13.84
N THR A 352 18.34 -11.01 15.14
CA THR A 352 17.38 -11.72 15.96
C THR A 352 16.06 -10.94 16.04
N VAL A 353 16.12 -9.62 16.28
CA VAL A 353 14.94 -8.75 16.29
C VAL A 353 14.25 -8.76 14.93
N GLN A 354 15.00 -8.71 13.83
CA GLN A 354 14.45 -8.83 12.47
C GLN A 354 13.66 -10.12 12.29
N MET A 355 14.21 -11.26 12.76
CA MET A 355 13.56 -12.57 12.65
C MET A 355 12.27 -12.65 13.47
N LEU A 356 12.29 -12.20 14.73
CA LEU A 356 11.12 -12.15 15.60
C LEU A 356 10.01 -11.31 15.00
N LEU A 357 10.35 -10.13 14.49
CA LEU A 357 9.39 -9.25 13.84
C LEU A 357 8.91 -9.76 12.48
N GLY A 358 9.68 -10.60 11.78
CA GLY A 358 9.39 -11.05 10.42
C GLY A 358 9.46 -9.90 9.41
N HIS A 359 10.49 -9.06 9.49
CA HIS A 359 10.78 -8.05 8.49
C HIS A 359 11.54 -8.66 7.31
N SER A 360 11.02 -8.50 6.10
CA SER A 360 11.67 -9.00 4.87
C SER A 360 12.96 -8.26 4.54
N ASN A 361 13.11 -7.01 5.00
CA ASN A 361 14.29 -6.19 4.80
C ASN A 361 14.85 -5.74 6.16
N ILE A 362 16.14 -5.96 6.38
CA ILE A 362 16.84 -5.59 7.61
C ILE A 362 16.83 -4.07 7.86
N ASN A 363 16.78 -3.26 6.81
CA ASN A 363 16.76 -1.80 6.92
C ASN A 363 15.53 -1.30 7.70
N ILE A 364 14.39 -2.02 7.64
CA ILE A 364 13.20 -1.67 8.43
C ILE A 364 13.49 -1.78 9.92
N THR A 365 14.22 -2.82 10.33
CA THR A 365 14.62 -3.04 11.72
C THR A 365 15.74 -2.10 12.14
N ALA A 366 16.70 -1.84 11.23
CA ALA A 366 17.81 -0.91 11.47
C ALA A 366 17.30 0.54 11.68
N ASN A 367 16.27 0.96 10.95
CA ASN A 367 15.67 2.29 11.16
C ASN A 367 15.05 2.42 12.56
N ILE A 368 14.47 1.37 13.12
CA ILE A 368 13.96 1.39 14.50
C ILE A 368 15.15 1.52 15.47
N TYR A 369 16.20 0.71 15.26
CA TYR A 369 17.41 0.75 16.08
C TYR A 369 18.05 2.15 16.12
N THR A 370 18.30 2.76 14.97
CA THR A 370 18.95 4.07 14.86
C THR A 370 18.13 5.21 15.48
N HIS A 371 16.80 5.08 15.50
CA HIS A 371 15.91 6.08 16.14
C HIS A 371 15.93 6.00 17.67
N VAL A 372 16.14 4.80 18.22
CA VAL A 372 15.90 4.53 19.64
C VAL A 372 17.20 4.52 20.45
N MET A 373 18.36 4.28 19.80
CA MET A 373 19.64 4.08 20.46
C MET A 373 20.71 5.15 20.12
N PRO A 374 20.39 6.48 20.19
CA PRO A 374 21.41 7.52 19.97
C PRO A 374 22.58 7.45 20.95
N PRO A 375 22.40 7.08 22.27
CA PRO A 375 23.50 7.05 23.25
C PRO A 375 24.51 5.91 23.04
N GLU A 376 24.16 4.88 22.26
CA GLU A 376 25.09 3.72 22.07
C GLU A 376 26.35 4.06 21.30
N LYS A 377 26.37 5.14 20.54
CA LYS A 377 27.62 5.63 19.89
C LYS A 377 28.72 5.94 20.93
N PHE A 378 28.35 6.61 22.02
CA PHE A 378 29.27 6.92 23.13
C PHE A 378 29.68 5.65 23.85
N LYS A 379 28.72 4.78 24.21
CA LYS A 379 29.03 3.49 24.86
C LYS A 379 29.88 2.56 23.99
N ALA A 380 29.74 2.63 22.66
CA ALA A 380 30.57 1.85 21.74
C ALA A 380 32.02 2.35 21.73
N ILE A 381 32.22 3.67 21.80
CA ILE A 381 33.56 4.25 21.90
C ILE A 381 34.16 3.97 23.26
N ASP A 382 33.39 4.05 24.36
CA ASP A 382 33.87 3.72 25.69
C ASP A 382 34.43 2.29 25.80
N LYS A 383 33.85 1.34 25.05
CA LYS A 383 34.34 -0.07 25.02
C LYS A 383 35.74 -0.22 24.42
N ILE A 384 36.19 0.71 23.61
CA ILE A 384 37.57 0.67 23.04
C ILE A 384 38.52 1.59 23.77
N ASN A 385 38.08 2.36 24.77
CA ASN A 385 38.96 3.26 25.53
C ASN A 385 40.17 2.52 26.14
N SER A 386 39.98 1.30 26.64
CA SER A 386 41.05 0.48 27.20
C SER A 386 42.19 0.13 26.20
N ILE A 387 41.91 0.22 24.90
CA ILE A 387 42.92 -0.02 23.84
C ILE A 387 43.89 1.15 23.75
N PHE A 388 43.43 2.34 24.19
CA PHE A 388 44.22 3.60 24.13
C PHE A 388 44.84 3.99 25.48
N ASP A 389 44.66 3.18 26.52
CA ASP A 389 45.37 3.34 27.79
C ASP A 389 46.84 3.00 27.54
N MET A 390 47.63 3.99 27.13
CA MET A 390 49.10 3.89 27.06
C MET A 390 49.64 3.84 28.48
N LYS A 391 50.28 2.69 28.87
CA LYS A 391 51.01 2.55 30.10
C LYS A 391 52.30 3.38 30.06
#